data_f1b40e2c8375124c14b4010b278da870
#
_entry.id   f1b40e2c8375124c14b4010b278da870
#
_cell.length_a   1.000
_cell.length_b   1.000
_cell.length_c   1.000
_cell.angle_alpha   90.00
_cell.angle_beta   90.00
_cell.angle_gamma   90.00
#
_symmetry.space_group_name_H-M   'P 1'
#
loop_
_entity.id
_entity.type
_entity.pdbx_description
1 polymer ?
#
loop_
_entity_poly.entity_id
_entity_poly.type
_entity_poly.pdbx_seq_one_letter_code
_entity_poly.pdbx_strand_id
1 'polypeptide(L)'
;MQFYSKEALQLVYDQVNRDNPNLPVKLTPANTVLTSGPVARSTNGRNTEVKFTAYPGSGYIGTLTLNYDRVLLGSLWSSSLRPVLYFSSDIKSIADALPIINDVLGINLRPDEVTNLTTALNPNATKQDAQITVTAACAAFTGALYFSYQTEQIGYYPNSGPGPKYLLAGNTTMGYFGRVTTAELYTRAEFVAASQLTGHTTYSGGTEGWYKFFYQGTVFYFPVSPTGSNVSWQMLYQAGLVYGTDDTGKYPAGTPVNQSKIMTLTKSEGRFYLRIRLPTISLQDPDPSPNGTLVPANVAGSMLDMLLKVRNGTWESNNNSEWTAANILYQNSATSTANCRYGTLAAGTASIVGKTSQSTSWYWWPIVELVDTSSNTIALQDIVGRMDYTITPPPIRPENQMQLAPVIFGLPGTVDITPAPARTENQFALAPVSLGLPKTLDYTPAPTKTELYTPPDGTNLSSSDGELNGFK
;
A
#
# COMPACT_ATOMS: atom_id res chain seq x y z
N MET A 1 7.64 13.25 22.08
CA MET A 1 8.32 12.78 23.30
C MET A 1 7.81 11.36 23.56
N GLN A 2 8.71 10.38 23.58
CA GLN A 2 8.35 8.97 23.72
C GLN A 2 8.42 8.62 25.22
N PHE A 3 7.27 8.55 25.90
CA PHE A 3 7.22 8.35 27.34
C PHE A 3 7.60 6.93 27.81
N TYR A 4 7.46 5.93 26.95
CA TYR A 4 7.62 4.51 27.29
C TYR A 4 8.70 3.80 26.45
N SER A 5 9.62 4.56 25.86
CA SER A 5 10.66 4.05 24.93
C SER A 5 11.81 3.29 25.60
N LYS A 6 11.82 3.23 26.94
CA LYS A 6 12.79 2.44 27.69
C LYS A 6 12.23 1.04 27.98
N GLU A 7 13.12 0.10 28.29
CA GLU A 7 12.73 -1.23 28.75
C GLU A 7 11.83 -1.16 29.99
N ALA A 8 10.87 -2.07 30.08
CA ALA A 8 9.84 -2.06 31.12
C ALA A 8 10.41 -1.98 32.57
N LEU A 9 11.46 -2.74 32.84
CA LEU A 9 12.12 -2.68 34.16
C LEU A 9 12.80 -1.33 34.38
N GLN A 10 13.41 -0.72 33.38
CA GLN A 10 14.03 0.60 33.51
C GLN A 10 12.99 1.69 33.79
N LEU A 11 11.79 1.57 33.21
CA LEU A 11 10.69 2.50 33.49
C LEU A 11 10.29 2.45 35.00
N VAL A 12 10.30 1.25 35.59
CA VAL A 12 10.03 1.11 37.03
C VAL A 12 11.13 1.79 37.88
N TYR A 13 12.40 1.57 37.54
CA TYR A 13 13.51 2.27 38.23
C TYR A 13 13.40 3.79 38.09
N ASP A 14 13.12 4.27 36.90
CA ASP A 14 12.98 5.71 36.64
C ASP A 14 11.80 6.31 37.43
N GLN A 15 10.68 5.58 37.54
CA GLN A 15 9.54 6.01 38.37
C GLN A 15 9.90 6.08 39.83
N VAL A 16 10.51 5.02 40.37
CA VAL A 16 10.94 5.00 41.78
C VAL A 16 11.90 6.15 42.11
N ASN A 17 12.87 6.38 41.23
CA ASN A 17 13.85 7.45 41.43
C ASN A 17 13.22 8.86 41.30
N ARG A 18 12.20 9.02 40.49
CA ARG A 18 11.45 10.27 40.36
C ARG A 18 10.60 10.53 41.59
N ASP A 19 9.92 9.51 42.10
CA ASP A 19 9.07 9.64 43.30
C ASP A 19 9.88 9.78 44.57
N ASN A 20 11.16 9.43 44.54
CA ASN A 20 12.09 9.52 45.68
C ASN A 20 13.35 10.34 45.29
N PRO A 21 13.23 11.65 45.07
CA PRO A 21 14.34 12.48 44.58
C PRO A 21 15.52 12.56 45.54
N ASN A 22 15.28 12.36 46.83
CA ASN A 22 16.25 12.49 47.90
C ASN A 22 17.01 11.19 48.22
N LEU A 23 16.85 10.12 47.42
CA LEU A 23 17.65 8.91 47.59
C LEU A 23 19.15 9.25 47.42
N PRO A 24 19.99 8.82 48.42
CA PRO A 24 21.44 9.11 48.40
C PRO A 24 22.13 8.49 47.17
N VAL A 25 21.65 7.36 46.70
CA VAL A 25 22.06 6.69 45.47
C VAL A 25 20.79 6.34 44.68
N LYS A 26 20.77 6.62 43.39
CA LYS A 26 19.63 6.22 42.54
C LYS A 26 19.56 4.70 42.42
N LEU A 27 18.34 4.15 42.44
CA LEU A 27 18.13 2.72 42.18
C LEU A 27 18.34 2.45 40.67
N THR A 28 19.12 1.43 40.40
CA THR A 28 19.49 1.02 39.03
C THR A 28 19.64 -0.50 38.96
N PRO A 29 19.63 -1.10 37.75
CA PRO A 29 19.97 -2.51 37.58
C PRO A 29 21.41 -2.88 38.03
N ALA A 30 22.30 -1.91 38.21
CA ALA A 30 23.66 -2.14 38.68
C ALA A 30 23.76 -2.30 40.22
N ASN A 31 22.79 -1.78 40.96
CA ASN A 31 22.83 -1.82 42.43
C ASN A 31 21.70 -2.65 43.06
N THR A 32 20.68 -3.03 42.30
CA THR A 32 19.57 -3.87 42.76
C THR A 32 19.12 -4.83 41.67
N VAL A 33 18.53 -5.96 42.07
CA VAL A 33 17.93 -6.94 41.15
C VAL A 33 16.48 -7.20 41.52
N LEU A 34 15.63 -7.37 40.51
CA LEU A 34 14.25 -7.83 40.68
C LEU A 34 14.27 -9.31 41.13
N THR A 35 13.89 -9.58 42.36
CA THR A 35 13.92 -10.95 42.90
C THR A 35 12.56 -11.62 42.98
N SER A 36 11.46 -10.83 42.90
CA SER A 36 10.10 -11.38 42.89
C SER A 36 9.13 -10.41 42.21
N GLY A 37 8.18 -10.97 41.48
CA GLY A 37 7.17 -10.22 40.73
C GLY A 37 7.59 -9.91 39.28
N PRO A 38 6.82 -9.10 38.57
CA PRO A 38 5.58 -8.43 39.03
C PRO A 38 4.44 -9.42 39.29
N VAL A 39 3.75 -9.25 40.39
CA VAL A 39 2.56 -10.01 40.74
C VAL A 39 1.37 -9.08 40.95
N ALA A 40 0.19 -9.52 40.51
CA ALA A 40 -1.03 -8.77 40.72
C ALA A 40 -1.32 -8.66 42.23
N ARG A 41 -1.52 -7.45 42.71
CA ARG A 41 -1.85 -7.15 44.09
C ARG A 41 -2.80 -5.98 44.18
N SER A 42 -3.64 -6.01 45.17
CA SER A 42 -4.57 -4.94 45.49
C SER A 42 -4.20 -4.28 46.83
N THR A 43 -2.91 -3.97 46.99
CA THR A 43 -2.39 -3.38 48.23
C THR A 43 -2.20 -1.88 48.06
N ASN A 44 -2.70 -1.09 48.98
CA ASN A 44 -2.61 0.38 48.96
C ASN A 44 -3.19 1.04 47.73
N GLY A 45 -4.24 0.43 47.13
CA GLY A 45 -4.87 0.93 45.89
C GLY A 45 -4.04 0.75 44.63
N ARG A 46 -2.96 -0.04 44.68
CA ARG A 46 -2.08 -0.34 43.54
C ARG A 46 -2.34 -1.73 42.99
N ASN A 47 -2.11 -1.92 41.68
CA ASN A 47 -2.44 -3.19 41.00
C ASN A 47 -1.29 -4.19 40.96
N THR A 48 -0.05 -3.81 41.31
CA THR A 48 1.15 -4.63 41.11
C THR A 48 2.12 -4.49 42.28
N GLU A 49 2.76 -5.61 42.65
CA GLU A 49 3.85 -5.69 43.65
C GLU A 49 5.09 -6.29 42.96
N VAL A 50 6.25 -5.72 43.28
CA VAL A 50 7.59 -6.26 42.98
C VAL A 50 8.51 -6.19 44.18
N LYS A 51 9.55 -7.05 44.18
CA LYS A 51 10.59 -7.02 45.19
C LYS A 51 11.96 -6.86 44.54
N PHE A 52 12.70 -5.87 45.01
CA PHE A 52 14.09 -5.65 44.64
C PHE A 52 15.00 -6.00 45.79
N THR A 53 16.09 -6.69 45.53
CA THR A 53 17.14 -7.00 46.49
C THR A 53 18.41 -6.25 46.12
N ALA A 54 19.04 -5.62 47.08
CA ALA A 54 20.29 -4.90 46.90
C ALA A 54 21.45 -5.84 46.64
N TYR A 55 22.35 -5.48 45.74
CA TYR A 55 23.63 -6.18 45.60
C TYR A 55 24.57 -5.82 46.76
N PRO A 56 25.41 -6.75 47.21
CA PRO A 56 26.45 -6.47 48.19
C PRO A 56 27.34 -5.30 47.73
N GLY A 57 27.58 -4.34 48.60
CA GLY A 57 28.43 -3.17 48.32
C GLY A 57 27.80 -2.10 47.41
N SER A 58 26.54 -2.19 47.12
CA SER A 58 25.82 -1.26 46.21
C SER A 58 25.38 0.07 46.84
N GLY A 59 25.66 0.26 48.14
CA GLY A 59 25.17 1.40 48.90
C GLY A 59 23.79 1.17 49.56
N TYR A 60 23.17 0.02 49.27
CA TYR A 60 21.93 -0.45 49.88
C TYR A 60 22.08 -1.82 50.50
N ILE A 61 21.21 -2.17 51.42
CA ILE A 61 21.11 -3.49 52.03
C ILE A 61 19.66 -3.94 52.11
N GLY A 62 19.44 -5.26 52.01
CA GLY A 62 18.13 -5.87 52.18
C GLY A 62 17.25 -5.88 50.93
N THR A 63 15.95 -5.97 51.17
CA THR A 63 14.93 -6.10 50.11
C THR A 63 13.90 -4.99 50.25
N LEU A 64 13.55 -4.39 49.11
CA LEU A 64 12.50 -3.37 49.00
C LEU A 64 11.31 -3.97 48.30
N THR A 65 10.12 -3.88 48.90
CA THR A 65 8.85 -4.19 48.25
C THR A 65 8.22 -2.90 47.73
N LEU A 66 7.90 -2.87 46.45
CA LEU A 66 7.24 -1.74 45.77
C LEU A 66 5.86 -2.14 45.33
N ASN A 67 4.90 -1.23 45.54
CA ASN A 67 3.56 -1.34 45.01
C ASN A 67 3.31 -0.17 44.01
N TYR A 68 2.89 -0.49 42.80
CA TYR A 68 2.67 0.49 41.76
C TYR A 68 1.60 0.01 40.78
N ASP A 69 1.22 0.86 39.83
CA ASP A 69 0.29 0.49 38.77
C ASP A 69 1.04 0.28 37.46
N ARG A 70 0.90 -0.91 36.91
CA ARG A 70 1.28 -1.14 35.49
C ARG A 70 0.29 -0.46 34.57
N VAL A 71 0.81 0.05 33.45
CA VAL A 71 -0.01 0.65 32.39
C VAL A 71 -0.80 -0.43 31.67
N LEU A 72 -2.12 -0.31 31.67
CA LEU A 72 -2.98 -1.16 30.85
C LEU A 72 -2.88 -0.71 29.40
N LEU A 73 -2.23 -1.49 28.52
CA LEU A 73 -2.03 -1.12 27.12
C LEU A 73 -3.35 -0.88 26.38
N GLY A 74 -4.40 -1.63 26.70
CA GLY A 74 -5.73 -1.42 26.13
C GLY A 74 -6.40 -0.09 26.52
N SER A 75 -5.89 0.65 27.51
CA SER A 75 -6.35 2.01 27.79
C SER A 75 -5.73 3.06 26.88
N LEU A 76 -4.56 2.76 26.31
CA LEU A 76 -3.87 3.62 25.35
C LEU A 76 -4.26 3.27 23.91
N TRP A 77 -4.32 1.98 23.62
CA TRP A 77 -4.63 1.43 22.28
C TRP A 77 -5.71 0.36 22.43
N SER A 78 -6.96 0.81 22.44
CA SER A 78 -8.13 -0.04 22.68
C SER A 78 -8.60 -0.76 21.42
N SER A 79 -9.46 -1.75 21.59
CA SER A 79 -10.11 -2.44 20.46
C SER A 79 -11.00 -1.54 19.61
N SER A 80 -11.44 -0.40 20.16
CA SER A 80 -12.25 0.61 19.44
C SER A 80 -11.41 1.74 18.83
N LEU A 81 -10.22 2.02 19.38
CA LEU A 81 -9.31 3.06 18.91
C LEU A 81 -7.95 2.44 18.60
N ARG A 82 -7.82 1.87 17.39
CA ARG A 82 -6.63 1.18 16.92
C ARG A 82 -5.77 2.08 16.05
N PRO A 83 -4.49 2.25 16.35
CA PRO A 83 -3.57 2.86 15.39
C PRO A 83 -3.48 1.97 14.15
N VAL A 84 -3.36 2.59 12.98
CA VAL A 84 -3.11 1.87 11.72
C VAL A 84 -1.60 1.87 11.47
N LEU A 85 -1.04 0.69 11.36
CA LEU A 85 0.37 0.47 11.08
C LEU A 85 0.56 -0.03 9.65
N TYR A 86 1.67 0.34 9.04
CA TYR A 86 2.01 -0.06 7.67
C TYR A 86 3.23 -0.97 7.72
N PHE A 87 3.08 -2.17 7.18
CA PHE A 87 4.13 -3.18 7.18
C PHE A 87 4.51 -3.58 5.76
N SER A 88 5.78 -3.86 5.55
CA SER A 88 6.19 -4.50 4.30
C SER A 88 5.62 -5.92 4.20
N SER A 89 5.54 -6.45 3.00
CA SER A 89 5.04 -7.82 2.76
C SER A 89 5.90 -8.92 3.38
N ASP A 90 7.10 -8.57 3.87
CA ASP A 90 8.04 -9.52 4.50
C ASP A 90 7.72 -9.80 5.98
N ILE A 91 6.93 -8.95 6.60
CA ILE A 91 6.46 -9.13 7.96
C ILE A 91 5.45 -10.29 8.00
N LYS A 92 5.77 -11.39 8.66
CA LYS A 92 4.95 -12.60 8.69
C LYS A 92 4.38 -12.93 10.07
N SER A 93 4.88 -12.29 11.11
CA SER A 93 4.50 -12.57 12.49
C SER A 93 4.53 -11.31 13.37
N ILE A 94 3.93 -11.40 14.56
CA ILE A 94 4.07 -10.37 15.59
C ILE A 94 5.54 -10.17 15.95
N ALA A 95 6.35 -11.24 15.96
CA ALA A 95 7.79 -11.12 16.24
C ALA A 95 8.51 -10.20 15.24
N ASP A 96 8.20 -10.35 13.95
CA ASP A 96 8.78 -9.51 12.89
C ASP A 96 8.30 -8.06 13.00
N ALA A 97 7.04 -7.87 13.41
CA ALA A 97 6.43 -6.54 13.52
C ALA A 97 6.83 -5.78 14.79
N LEU A 98 7.27 -6.48 15.85
CA LEU A 98 7.48 -5.90 17.17
C LEU A 98 8.45 -4.71 17.19
N PRO A 99 9.59 -4.72 16.48
CA PRO A 99 10.47 -3.55 16.42
C PRO A 99 9.78 -2.31 15.81
N ILE A 100 8.99 -2.50 14.75
CA ILE A 100 8.25 -1.42 14.07
C ILE A 100 7.17 -0.87 14.99
N ILE A 101 6.44 -1.76 15.67
CA ILE A 101 5.38 -1.37 16.64
C ILE A 101 5.98 -0.58 17.79
N ASN A 102 7.12 -1.01 18.33
CA ASN A 102 7.83 -0.30 19.38
C ASN A 102 8.23 1.11 18.95
N ASP A 103 8.81 1.25 17.76
CA ASP A 103 9.24 2.54 17.23
C ASP A 103 8.06 3.48 16.97
N VAL A 104 7.05 3.03 16.25
CA VAL A 104 5.90 3.86 15.88
C VAL A 104 5.07 4.29 17.08
N LEU A 105 4.88 3.39 18.05
CA LEU A 105 4.06 3.68 19.23
C LEU A 105 4.86 4.26 20.40
N GLY A 106 6.18 4.34 20.27
CA GLY A 106 7.06 4.90 21.29
C GLY A 106 7.10 4.08 22.58
N ILE A 107 7.01 2.76 22.47
CA ILE A 107 7.15 1.78 23.55
C ILE A 107 8.42 0.94 23.34
N ASN A 108 8.76 0.09 24.31
CA ASN A 108 9.86 -0.85 24.14
C ASN A 108 9.52 -2.17 24.85
N LEU A 109 8.69 -2.97 24.15
CA LEU A 109 8.39 -4.34 24.56
C LEU A 109 9.48 -5.27 24.03
N ARG A 110 10.01 -6.09 24.89
CA ARG A 110 10.95 -7.16 24.52
C ARG A 110 10.20 -8.42 24.08
N PRO A 111 10.81 -9.29 23.28
CA PRO A 111 10.17 -10.54 22.86
C PRO A 111 9.70 -11.41 24.04
N ASP A 112 10.47 -11.48 25.13
CA ASP A 112 10.11 -12.26 26.34
C ASP A 112 8.93 -11.66 27.14
N GLU A 113 8.55 -10.45 26.86
CA GLU A 113 7.41 -9.75 27.45
C GLU A 113 6.10 -9.92 26.65
N VAL A 114 6.14 -10.60 25.50
CA VAL A 114 4.99 -10.82 24.61
C VAL A 114 4.62 -12.30 24.54
N THR A 115 3.33 -12.62 24.73
CA THR A 115 2.86 -14.02 24.75
C THR A 115 2.57 -14.59 23.38
N ASN A 116 2.25 -13.75 22.40
CA ASN A 116 1.72 -14.16 21.11
C ASN A 116 2.62 -13.78 19.91
N LEU A 117 3.94 -13.86 20.09
CA LEU A 117 4.94 -13.53 19.08
C LEU A 117 4.78 -14.30 17.76
N THR A 118 4.35 -15.57 17.85
CA THR A 118 4.20 -16.47 16.70
C THR A 118 2.88 -16.27 15.94
N THR A 119 2.01 -15.36 16.41
CA THR A 119 0.78 -15.05 15.68
C THR A 119 1.13 -14.54 14.29
N ALA A 120 0.57 -15.23 13.28
CA ALA A 120 0.82 -14.88 11.90
C ALA A 120 0.20 -13.54 11.51
N LEU A 121 0.96 -12.73 10.77
CA LEU A 121 0.50 -11.52 10.09
C LEU A 121 0.61 -11.72 8.59
N ASN A 122 -0.31 -11.13 7.85
CA ASN A 122 -0.31 -11.13 6.39
C ASN A 122 -0.62 -9.73 5.85
N PRO A 123 0.34 -8.79 5.90
CA PRO A 123 0.15 -7.46 5.38
C PRO A 123 -0.23 -7.49 3.90
N ASN A 124 -1.35 -6.89 3.59
CA ASN A 124 -1.88 -6.77 2.23
C ASN A 124 -2.70 -5.47 2.11
N ALA A 125 -3.35 -5.26 0.97
CA ALA A 125 -4.09 -4.04 0.70
C ALA A 125 -5.31 -3.81 1.62
N THR A 126 -5.81 -4.87 2.26
CA THR A 126 -6.96 -4.79 3.15
C THR A 126 -6.51 -4.56 4.59
N LYS A 127 -7.09 -3.55 5.22
CA LYS A 127 -6.84 -3.29 6.64
C LYS A 127 -7.30 -4.48 7.48
N GLN A 128 -6.40 -5.01 8.31
CA GLN A 128 -6.62 -6.13 9.20
C GLN A 128 -6.38 -5.70 10.64
N ASP A 129 -6.98 -6.41 11.58
CA ASP A 129 -6.87 -6.15 13.00
C ASP A 129 -5.99 -7.20 13.69
N ALA A 130 -5.17 -6.73 14.63
CA ALA A 130 -4.34 -7.58 15.45
C ALA A 130 -4.18 -7.02 16.88
N GLN A 131 -3.54 -7.80 17.72
CA GLN A 131 -3.19 -7.38 19.09
C GLN A 131 -1.87 -8.00 19.52
N ILE A 132 -1.17 -7.30 20.38
CA ILE A 132 -0.07 -7.84 21.18
C ILE A 132 -0.59 -8.07 22.59
N THR A 133 -0.35 -9.24 23.15
CA THR A 133 -0.69 -9.55 24.56
C THR A 133 0.60 -9.64 25.37
N VAL A 134 0.67 -8.87 26.46
CA VAL A 134 1.86 -8.82 27.32
C VAL A 134 1.83 -9.96 28.32
N THR A 135 3.02 -10.48 28.67
CA THR A 135 3.17 -11.49 29.71
C THR A 135 2.89 -10.91 31.11
N ALA A 136 2.51 -11.77 32.04
CA ALA A 136 2.37 -11.35 33.45
C ALA A 136 3.69 -10.85 34.04
N ALA A 137 4.82 -11.25 33.47
CA ALA A 137 6.18 -10.88 33.92
C ALA A 137 6.62 -9.49 33.42
N CYS A 138 5.90 -8.85 32.51
CA CYS A 138 6.26 -7.49 32.09
C CYS A 138 6.10 -6.50 33.24
N ALA A 139 7.18 -5.79 33.55
CA ALA A 139 7.23 -4.94 34.73
C ALA A 139 6.39 -3.65 34.61
N ALA A 140 6.29 -3.07 33.41
CA ALA A 140 5.65 -1.77 33.23
C ALA A 140 4.23 -1.87 32.61
N PHE A 141 3.94 -2.94 31.87
CA PHE A 141 2.71 -3.04 31.09
C PHE A 141 1.88 -4.27 31.46
N THR A 142 0.57 -4.18 31.19
CA THR A 142 -0.38 -5.29 31.34
C THR A 142 -1.46 -5.23 30.27
N GLY A 143 -2.13 -6.37 30.03
CA GLY A 143 -3.24 -6.47 29.07
C GLY A 143 -2.78 -6.61 27.63
N ALA A 144 -3.55 -6.06 26.71
CA ALA A 144 -3.30 -6.14 25.28
C ALA A 144 -3.27 -4.77 24.64
N LEU A 145 -2.39 -4.60 23.65
CA LEU A 145 -2.31 -3.49 22.74
C LEU A 145 -3.03 -3.89 21.45
N TYR A 146 -3.99 -3.09 21.03
CA TYR A 146 -4.75 -3.34 19.81
C TYR A 146 -4.30 -2.40 18.69
N PHE A 147 -4.12 -2.93 17.50
CA PHE A 147 -3.78 -2.15 16.32
C PHE A 147 -4.45 -2.73 15.07
N SER A 148 -4.58 -1.90 14.06
CA SER A 148 -4.88 -2.34 12.70
C SER A 148 -3.61 -2.27 11.86
N TYR A 149 -3.51 -3.10 10.84
CA TYR A 149 -2.36 -3.07 9.94
C TYR A 149 -2.78 -3.35 8.49
N GLN A 150 -1.97 -2.86 7.58
CA GLN A 150 -2.08 -3.13 6.14
C GLN A 150 -0.69 -3.02 5.50
N THR A 151 -0.60 -3.35 4.19
CA THR A 151 0.66 -3.21 3.47
C THR A 151 1.06 -1.75 3.33
N GLU A 152 2.36 -1.49 3.32
CA GLU A 152 2.92 -0.17 3.07
C GLU A 152 2.58 0.30 1.64
N GLN A 153 2.31 1.59 1.48
CA GLN A 153 2.11 2.23 0.18
C GLN A 153 3.48 2.51 -0.44
N ILE A 154 3.81 1.80 -1.53
CA ILE A 154 5.16 1.80 -2.10
C ILE A 154 5.38 2.98 -3.05
N GLY A 155 4.33 3.48 -3.71
CA GLY A 155 4.44 4.59 -4.66
C GLY A 155 3.10 5.21 -5.04
N TYR A 156 3.14 6.46 -5.48
CA TYR A 156 1.97 7.21 -5.93
C TYR A 156 2.03 7.47 -7.42
N TYR A 157 1.01 7.04 -8.15
CA TYR A 157 0.93 7.09 -9.62
C TYR A 157 -0.37 7.79 -10.06
N PRO A 158 -0.40 9.13 -10.09
CA PRO A 158 -1.62 9.91 -10.34
C PRO A 158 -2.26 9.60 -11.71
N ASN A 159 -1.44 9.31 -12.71
CA ASN A 159 -1.88 9.05 -14.09
C ASN A 159 -2.14 7.56 -14.38
N SER A 160 -2.25 6.73 -13.36
CA SER A 160 -2.46 5.28 -13.52
C SER A 160 -3.89 4.89 -13.93
N GLY A 161 -4.72 5.82 -14.40
CA GLY A 161 -6.09 5.54 -14.82
C GLY A 161 -7.05 5.33 -13.64
N PRO A 162 -8.29 4.87 -13.87
CA PRO A 162 -9.32 4.72 -12.86
C PRO A 162 -8.91 3.96 -11.60
N GLY A 163 -9.51 4.30 -10.47
CA GLY A 163 -9.30 3.62 -9.18
C GLY A 163 -8.05 4.06 -8.42
N PRO A 164 -7.58 3.27 -7.44
CA PRO A 164 -6.49 3.62 -6.55
C PRO A 164 -5.22 4.07 -7.26
N LYS A 165 -4.53 5.09 -6.71
CA LYS A 165 -3.31 5.68 -7.28
C LYS A 165 -2.04 5.24 -6.54
N TYR A 166 -2.19 4.63 -5.38
CA TYR A 166 -1.06 4.12 -4.60
C TYR A 166 -0.80 2.65 -4.94
N LEU A 167 0.45 2.33 -5.21
CA LEU A 167 0.92 0.96 -5.33
C LEU A 167 1.02 0.35 -3.92
N LEU A 168 0.35 -0.77 -3.71
CA LEU A 168 0.26 -1.42 -2.41
C LEU A 168 1.22 -2.61 -2.27
N ALA A 169 1.62 -3.21 -3.39
CA ALA A 169 2.56 -4.31 -3.39
C ALA A 169 3.31 -4.41 -4.72
N GLY A 170 4.53 -4.96 -4.70
CA GLY A 170 5.34 -5.14 -5.89
C GLY A 170 6.00 -3.84 -6.37
N ASN A 171 6.16 -3.72 -7.69
CA ASN A 171 6.82 -2.58 -8.34
C ASN A 171 6.20 -2.34 -9.74
N THR A 172 6.80 -1.48 -10.55
CA THR A 172 6.31 -1.16 -11.90
C THR A 172 6.42 -2.32 -12.89
N THR A 173 7.25 -3.31 -12.63
CA THR A 173 7.33 -4.53 -13.46
C THR A 173 6.17 -5.48 -13.15
N MET A 174 5.85 -5.65 -11.88
CA MET A 174 4.73 -6.46 -11.41
C MET A 174 4.26 -5.92 -10.08
N GLY A 175 3.10 -5.26 -10.05
CA GLY A 175 2.60 -4.58 -8.87
C GLY A 175 1.08 -4.54 -8.76
N TYR A 176 0.59 -4.19 -7.59
CA TYR A 176 -0.82 -4.21 -7.24
C TYR A 176 -1.26 -2.90 -6.57
N PHE A 177 -2.32 -2.30 -7.10
CA PHE A 177 -2.90 -1.07 -6.57
C PHE A 177 -4.10 -1.29 -5.64
N GLY A 178 -4.72 -2.46 -5.71
CA GLY A 178 -5.96 -2.72 -4.98
C GLY A 178 -7.18 -2.92 -5.89
N ARG A 179 -8.36 -2.86 -5.29
CA ARG A 179 -9.64 -3.04 -5.97
C ARG A 179 -10.14 -1.74 -6.57
N VAL A 180 -10.82 -1.89 -7.71
CA VAL A 180 -11.52 -0.82 -8.42
C VAL A 180 -12.99 -1.18 -8.49
N THR A 181 -13.85 -0.23 -8.16
CA THR A 181 -15.29 -0.42 -8.17
C THR A 181 -15.86 -0.35 -9.59
N THR A 182 -17.05 -0.86 -9.78
CA THR A 182 -17.79 -0.72 -11.05
C THR A 182 -18.14 0.73 -11.38
N ALA A 183 -18.26 1.58 -10.37
CA ALA A 183 -18.46 3.02 -10.56
C ALA A 183 -17.24 3.71 -11.16
N GLU A 184 -16.04 3.25 -10.82
CA GLU A 184 -14.77 3.81 -11.30
C GLU A 184 -14.38 3.25 -12.68
N LEU A 185 -14.72 1.98 -12.98
CA LEU A 185 -14.36 1.36 -14.26
C LEU A 185 -15.63 0.97 -15.03
N TYR A 186 -15.98 -0.30 -15.11
CA TYR A 186 -17.15 -0.82 -15.79
C TYR A 186 -17.95 -1.76 -14.89
N THR A 187 -19.26 -1.73 -14.96
CA THR A 187 -20.08 -2.90 -14.64
C THR A 187 -19.84 -4.00 -15.68
N ARG A 188 -20.14 -5.25 -15.35
CA ARG A 188 -20.02 -6.36 -16.31
C ARG A 188 -20.85 -6.11 -17.57
N ALA A 189 -22.07 -5.61 -17.41
CA ALA A 189 -22.95 -5.31 -18.53
C ALA A 189 -22.40 -4.21 -19.44
N GLU A 190 -21.91 -3.11 -18.86
CA GLU A 190 -21.26 -2.03 -19.63
C GLU A 190 -20.02 -2.54 -20.38
N PHE A 191 -19.19 -3.36 -19.72
CA PHE A 191 -17.99 -3.93 -20.33
C PHE A 191 -18.32 -4.84 -21.50
N VAL A 192 -19.27 -5.79 -21.32
CA VAL A 192 -19.71 -6.70 -22.36
C VAL A 192 -20.28 -5.93 -23.55
N ALA A 193 -21.12 -4.94 -23.31
CA ALA A 193 -21.66 -4.08 -24.37
C ALA A 193 -20.55 -3.32 -25.13
N ALA A 194 -19.60 -2.73 -24.42
CA ALA A 194 -18.48 -1.99 -25.00
C ALA A 194 -17.53 -2.90 -25.80
N SER A 195 -17.36 -4.15 -25.40
CA SER A 195 -16.52 -5.13 -26.11
C SER A 195 -17.09 -5.55 -27.46
N GLN A 196 -18.40 -5.44 -27.64
CA GLN A 196 -19.14 -5.88 -28.83
C GLN A 196 -18.97 -7.38 -29.16
N LEU A 197 -18.59 -8.19 -28.17
CA LEU A 197 -18.52 -9.64 -28.33
C LEU A 197 -19.93 -10.22 -28.47
N THR A 198 -20.15 -11.03 -29.50
CA THR A 198 -21.44 -11.70 -29.76
C THR A 198 -21.29 -13.22 -29.63
N GLY A 199 -22.40 -13.93 -29.42
CA GLY A 199 -22.43 -15.38 -29.38
C GLY A 199 -21.94 -16.01 -28.08
N HIS A 200 -21.56 -15.24 -27.07
CA HIS A 200 -21.22 -15.69 -25.72
C HIS A 200 -22.45 -15.61 -24.79
N THR A 201 -22.32 -16.18 -23.61
CA THR A 201 -23.29 -16.00 -22.52
C THR A 201 -22.68 -15.07 -21.48
N THR A 202 -23.33 -13.92 -21.21
CA THR A 202 -22.87 -13.03 -20.12
C THR A 202 -22.96 -13.78 -18.80
N TYR A 203 -21.89 -13.71 -18.01
CA TYR A 203 -21.88 -14.36 -16.71
C TYR A 203 -22.80 -13.62 -15.72
N SER A 204 -23.66 -14.37 -15.03
CA SER A 204 -24.69 -13.78 -14.16
C SER A 204 -24.40 -13.91 -12.66
N GLY A 205 -23.32 -14.58 -12.28
CA GLY A 205 -22.92 -14.82 -10.88
C GLY A 205 -21.78 -13.94 -10.41
N GLY A 206 -21.45 -14.10 -9.14
CA GLY A 206 -20.26 -13.54 -8.53
C GLY A 206 -20.28 -12.04 -8.22
N THR A 207 -19.24 -11.60 -7.56
CA THR A 207 -19.04 -10.18 -7.20
C THR A 207 -18.53 -9.40 -8.39
N GLU A 208 -19.11 -8.26 -8.68
CA GLU A 208 -18.60 -7.35 -9.70
C GLU A 208 -17.51 -6.43 -9.13
N GLY A 209 -16.60 -6.02 -9.98
CA GLY A 209 -15.47 -5.14 -9.67
C GLY A 209 -14.21 -5.60 -10.40
N TRP A 210 -13.12 -4.91 -10.12
CA TRP A 210 -11.87 -5.11 -10.82
C TRP A 210 -10.71 -5.07 -9.84
N TYR A 211 -9.61 -5.74 -10.19
CA TYR A 211 -8.30 -5.58 -9.58
C TYR A 211 -7.43 -4.74 -10.50
N LYS A 212 -6.63 -3.84 -9.96
CA LYS A 212 -5.74 -2.96 -10.70
C LYS A 212 -4.29 -3.32 -10.44
N PHE A 213 -3.53 -3.43 -11.53
CA PHE A 213 -2.15 -3.90 -11.51
C PHE A 213 -1.23 -3.00 -12.32
N PHE A 214 0.07 -3.01 -11.97
CA PHE A 214 1.15 -2.78 -12.89
C PHE A 214 1.65 -4.11 -13.46
N TYR A 215 1.91 -4.13 -14.76
CA TYR A 215 2.60 -5.22 -15.40
C TYR A 215 3.46 -4.68 -16.55
N GLN A 216 4.79 -4.86 -16.47
CA GLN A 216 5.76 -4.39 -17.46
C GLN A 216 5.59 -2.89 -17.81
N GLY A 217 5.38 -2.05 -16.79
CA GLY A 217 5.23 -0.61 -16.95
C GLY A 217 3.83 -0.14 -17.39
N THR A 218 2.89 -1.06 -17.66
CA THR A 218 1.54 -0.74 -18.10
C THR A 218 0.51 -1.05 -17.01
N VAL A 219 -0.53 -0.23 -16.90
CA VAL A 219 -1.64 -0.46 -15.98
C VAL A 219 -2.67 -1.40 -16.59
N PHE A 220 -3.05 -2.42 -15.82
CA PHE A 220 -4.03 -3.42 -16.19
C PHE A 220 -5.14 -3.55 -15.16
N TYR A 221 -6.31 -3.91 -15.65
CA TYR A 221 -7.45 -4.29 -14.83
C TYR A 221 -7.85 -5.71 -15.15
N PHE A 222 -8.15 -6.48 -14.10
CA PHE A 222 -8.64 -7.84 -14.19
C PHE A 222 -9.93 -7.98 -13.39
N PRO A 223 -11.02 -8.54 -13.94
CA PRO A 223 -12.30 -8.59 -13.25
C PRO A 223 -12.27 -9.53 -12.04
N VAL A 224 -13.04 -9.20 -11.01
CA VAL A 224 -13.19 -10.02 -9.80
C VAL A 224 -13.89 -11.34 -10.11
N SER A 225 -14.80 -11.35 -11.09
CA SER A 225 -15.51 -12.55 -11.57
C SER A 225 -15.56 -12.55 -13.10
N PRO A 226 -15.86 -13.69 -13.75
CA PRO A 226 -15.91 -13.79 -15.21
C PRO A 226 -16.82 -12.74 -15.83
N THR A 227 -16.48 -12.30 -17.02
CA THR A 227 -17.36 -11.41 -17.79
C THR A 227 -18.35 -12.19 -18.68
N GLY A 228 -17.97 -13.36 -19.12
CA GLY A 228 -18.81 -14.24 -19.93
C GLY A 228 -18.39 -15.69 -19.90
N SER A 229 -19.23 -16.57 -20.42
CA SER A 229 -18.99 -17.98 -20.62
C SER A 229 -19.43 -18.41 -22.03
N ASN A 230 -19.31 -19.70 -22.34
CA ASN A 230 -19.65 -20.24 -23.64
C ASN A 230 -18.85 -19.57 -24.76
N VAL A 231 -17.54 -19.48 -24.58
CA VAL A 231 -16.61 -18.85 -25.51
C VAL A 231 -15.64 -19.86 -26.08
N SER A 232 -15.11 -19.56 -27.27
CA SER A 232 -13.90 -20.20 -27.81
C SER A 232 -12.79 -19.16 -27.97
N TRP A 233 -11.55 -19.61 -28.00
CA TRP A 233 -10.42 -18.72 -28.26
C TRP A 233 -10.56 -18.02 -29.64
N GLN A 234 -11.03 -18.79 -30.67
CA GLN A 234 -11.26 -18.23 -32.00
C GLN A 234 -12.35 -17.16 -32.00
N MET A 235 -13.45 -17.35 -31.25
CA MET A 235 -14.49 -16.31 -31.12
C MET A 235 -13.92 -15.00 -30.57
N LEU A 236 -13.11 -15.09 -29.51
CA LEU A 236 -12.44 -13.91 -28.93
C LEU A 236 -11.44 -13.30 -29.91
N TYR A 237 -10.70 -14.14 -30.67
CA TYR A 237 -9.76 -13.68 -31.67
C TYR A 237 -10.45 -12.92 -32.83
N GLN A 238 -11.56 -13.46 -33.35
CA GLN A 238 -12.32 -12.82 -34.42
C GLN A 238 -12.95 -11.48 -34.00
N ALA A 239 -13.14 -11.29 -32.69
CA ALA A 239 -13.57 -10.02 -32.10
C ALA A 239 -12.41 -9.05 -31.79
N GLY A 240 -11.15 -9.44 -32.03
CA GLY A 240 -9.97 -8.63 -31.76
C GLY A 240 -9.57 -8.55 -30.27
N LEU A 241 -9.91 -9.56 -29.47
CA LEU A 241 -9.85 -9.51 -28.01
C LEU A 241 -8.75 -10.40 -27.38
N VAL A 242 -7.81 -10.92 -28.19
CA VAL A 242 -6.84 -11.91 -27.68
C VAL A 242 -5.47 -11.30 -27.43
N TYR A 243 -4.86 -10.64 -28.41
CA TYR A 243 -3.46 -10.23 -28.29
C TYR A 243 -3.27 -8.81 -27.76
N GLY A 244 -4.20 -7.90 -28.06
CA GLY A 244 -4.06 -6.49 -27.70
C GLY A 244 -2.95 -5.77 -28.48
N THR A 245 -2.61 -6.24 -29.67
CA THR A 245 -1.59 -5.67 -30.55
C THR A 245 -2.22 -5.04 -31.78
N ASP A 246 -1.58 -4.02 -32.37
CA ASP A 246 -2.06 -3.38 -33.59
C ASP A 246 -1.57 -4.16 -34.83
N ASP A 247 -1.82 -5.46 -34.80
CA ASP A 247 -1.53 -6.42 -35.85
C ASP A 247 -2.52 -7.60 -35.76
N THR A 248 -2.25 -8.69 -36.47
CA THR A 248 -3.07 -9.90 -36.42
C THR A 248 -2.69 -10.89 -35.31
N GLY A 249 -1.72 -10.53 -34.46
CA GLY A 249 -1.17 -11.42 -33.43
C GLY A 249 -0.28 -12.53 -34.01
N LYS A 250 0.43 -13.24 -33.14
CA LYS A 250 1.48 -14.19 -33.53
C LYS A 250 0.92 -15.45 -34.21
N TYR A 251 -0.22 -15.95 -33.71
CA TYR A 251 -0.82 -17.22 -34.19
C TYR A 251 -2.32 -17.05 -34.43
N PRO A 252 -2.72 -16.45 -35.56
CA PRO A 252 -4.12 -16.26 -35.93
C PRO A 252 -4.94 -17.58 -35.89
N ALA A 253 -6.24 -17.47 -35.65
CA ALA A 253 -7.19 -18.57 -35.79
C ALA A 253 -8.38 -18.13 -36.62
N GLY A 254 -8.58 -18.79 -37.76
CA GLY A 254 -9.54 -18.39 -38.77
C GLY A 254 -8.98 -17.25 -39.66
N THR A 255 -9.85 -16.35 -40.09
CA THR A 255 -9.44 -15.16 -40.88
C THR A 255 -8.62 -14.23 -39.98
N PRO A 256 -7.41 -13.81 -40.38
CA PRO A 256 -6.63 -12.84 -39.64
C PRO A 256 -7.38 -11.52 -39.45
N VAL A 257 -7.47 -11.04 -38.21
CA VAL A 257 -8.10 -9.77 -37.83
C VAL A 257 -7.18 -8.98 -36.90
N ASN A 258 -7.25 -7.65 -37.00
CA ASN A 258 -6.50 -6.78 -36.09
C ASN A 258 -6.92 -7.00 -34.62
N GLN A 259 -5.96 -7.07 -33.72
CA GLN A 259 -6.16 -7.41 -32.33
C GLN A 259 -6.20 -6.19 -31.39
N SER A 260 -6.18 -4.97 -31.92
CA SER A 260 -6.21 -3.74 -31.12
C SER A 260 -7.63 -3.26 -30.85
N LYS A 261 -8.41 -4.01 -30.08
CA LYS A 261 -9.75 -3.59 -29.67
C LYS A 261 -9.66 -2.56 -28.55
N ILE A 262 -9.94 -1.31 -28.87
CA ILE A 262 -9.95 -0.19 -27.93
C ILE A 262 -11.38 0.19 -27.57
N MET A 263 -11.62 0.36 -26.28
CA MET A 263 -12.85 0.91 -25.72
C MET A 263 -12.59 2.29 -25.14
N THR A 264 -13.61 3.13 -25.11
CA THR A 264 -13.57 4.43 -24.44
C THR A 264 -14.39 4.36 -23.17
N LEU A 265 -13.78 4.77 -22.04
CA LEU A 265 -14.44 4.95 -20.76
C LEU A 265 -14.45 6.44 -20.41
N THR A 266 -15.63 6.97 -20.07
CA THR A 266 -15.75 8.33 -19.54
C THR A 266 -16.32 8.24 -18.13
N LYS A 267 -15.58 8.71 -17.15
CA LYS A 267 -15.95 8.76 -15.73
C LYS A 267 -15.63 10.16 -15.19
N SER A 268 -15.89 10.39 -13.92
CA SER A 268 -15.63 11.69 -13.25
C SER A 268 -14.17 12.14 -13.32
N GLU A 269 -13.23 11.19 -13.32
CA GLU A 269 -11.78 11.45 -13.41
C GLU A 269 -11.31 11.84 -14.83
N GLY A 270 -12.15 11.63 -15.85
CA GLY A 270 -11.81 11.94 -17.23
C GLY A 270 -12.19 10.85 -18.23
N ARG A 271 -11.59 10.97 -19.41
CA ARG A 271 -11.78 10.02 -20.51
C ARG A 271 -10.54 9.14 -20.63
N PHE A 272 -10.77 7.83 -20.65
CA PHE A 272 -9.72 6.82 -20.75
C PHE A 272 -9.92 5.95 -21.97
N TYR A 273 -8.84 5.49 -22.53
CA TYR A 273 -8.81 4.52 -23.62
C TYR A 273 -8.26 3.22 -23.08
N LEU A 274 -9.00 2.16 -23.32
CA LEU A 274 -8.75 0.86 -22.69
C LEU A 274 -8.72 -0.21 -23.80
N ARG A 275 -7.65 -1.00 -23.83
CA ARG A 275 -7.47 -2.10 -24.78
C ARG A 275 -7.76 -3.42 -24.10
N ILE A 276 -8.41 -4.33 -24.82
CA ILE A 276 -8.76 -5.65 -24.31
C ILE A 276 -7.78 -6.69 -24.83
N ARG A 277 -7.40 -7.62 -23.97
CA ARG A 277 -6.70 -8.84 -24.36
C ARG A 277 -6.95 -10.00 -23.40
N LEU A 278 -6.46 -11.19 -23.71
CA LEU A 278 -6.43 -12.30 -22.78
C LEU A 278 -5.19 -12.27 -21.87
N PRO A 279 -5.26 -12.83 -20.65
CA PRO A 279 -4.10 -12.98 -19.81
C PRO A 279 -3.09 -13.96 -20.42
N THR A 280 -1.81 -13.77 -20.10
CA THR A 280 -0.75 -14.70 -20.46
C THR A 280 -0.46 -15.66 -19.33
N ILE A 281 -0.27 -16.95 -19.65
CA ILE A 281 0.12 -17.99 -18.70
C ILE A 281 1.64 -18.12 -18.61
N SER A 282 2.34 -17.73 -19.66
CA SER A 282 3.78 -17.84 -19.82
C SER A 282 4.31 -16.63 -20.57
N LEU A 283 5.58 -16.30 -20.39
CA LEU A 283 6.29 -15.31 -21.22
C LEU A 283 6.62 -15.85 -22.62
N GLN A 284 6.54 -17.17 -22.80
CA GLN A 284 6.76 -17.82 -24.08
C GLN A 284 5.42 -18.08 -24.80
N ASP A 285 5.42 -17.90 -26.12
CA ASP A 285 4.30 -18.25 -27.00
C ASP A 285 4.84 -18.90 -28.28
N PRO A 286 4.64 -20.20 -28.49
CA PRO A 286 3.81 -21.14 -27.72
C PRO A 286 4.39 -21.42 -26.33
N ASP A 287 3.50 -21.66 -25.35
CA ASP A 287 3.91 -22.12 -24.04
C ASP A 287 4.42 -23.57 -24.10
N PRO A 288 5.66 -23.86 -23.64
CA PRO A 288 6.27 -25.17 -23.74
C PRO A 288 5.82 -26.15 -22.67
N SER A 289 4.97 -25.73 -21.71
CA SER A 289 4.57 -26.60 -20.59
C SER A 289 3.85 -27.85 -21.07
N PRO A 290 4.01 -29.01 -20.42
CA PRO A 290 3.26 -30.22 -20.71
C PRO A 290 1.75 -30.00 -20.51
N ASN A 291 0.92 -30.84 -21.16
CA ASN A 291 -0.51 -30.81 -20.96
C ASN A 291 -0.86 -31.21 -19.52
N GLY A 292 -1.74 -30.44 -18.87
CA GLY A 292 -2.18 -30.70 -17.50
C GLY A 292 -1.19 -30.26 -16.40
N THR A 293 -0.11 -29.61 -16.75
CA THR A 293 0.93 -29.17 -15.77
C THR A 293 1.28 -27.71 -16.00
N LEU A 294 1.34 -26.93 -14.91
CA LEU A 294 2.00 -25.63 -14.89
C LEU A 294 3.44 -25.82 -14.48
N VAL A 295 4.37 -25.41 -15.31
CA VAL A 295 5.80 -25.41 -14.98
C VAL A 295 6.11 -24.06 -14.33
N PRO A 296 6.48 -23.98 -13.03
CA PRO A 296 6.70 -22.72 -12.35
C PRO A 296 7.68 -21.78 -13.05
N ALA A 297 8.75 -22.34 -13.66
CA ALA A 297 9.73 -21.55 -14.40
C ALA A 297 9.15 -20.88 -15.66
N ASN A 298 8.12 -21.46 -16.28
CA ASN A 298 7.45 -20.87 -17.44
C ASN A 298 6.42 -19.82 -17.04
N VAL A 299 5.85 -19.96 -15.84
CA VAL A 299 4.84 -19.05 -15.29
C VAL A 299 5.48 -17.81 -14.67
N ALA A 300 6.65 -17.95 -14.10
CA ALA A 300 7.36 -16.87 -13.40
C ALA A 300 7.47 -15.60 -14.27
N GLY A 301 7.04 -14.46 -13.74
CA GLY A 301 7.03 -13.19 -14.44
C GLY A 301 5.89 -13.00 -15.44
N SER A 302 5.02 -13.99 -15.65
CA SER A 302 3.83 -13.86 -16.51
C SER A 302 2.67 -13.16 -15.79
N MET A 303 1.59 -12.86 -16.53
CA MET A 303 0.36 -12.33 -15.90
C MET A 303 -0.27 -13.34 -14.94
N LEU A 304 -0.19 -14.62 -15.22
CA LEU A 304 -0.67 -15.64 -14.29
C LEU A 304 0.09 -15.57 -12.96
N ASP A 305 1.41 -15.42 -12.96
CA ASP A 305 2.18 -15.22 -11.71
C ASP A 305 1.66 -14.03 -10.90
N MET A 306 1.41 -12.91 -11.56
CA MET A 306 0.83 -11.72 -10.94
C MET A 306 -0.56 -12.01 -10.32
N LEU A 307 -1.44 -12.66 -11.06
CA LEU A 307 -2.80 -12.99 -10.60
C LEU A 307 -2.77 -13.98 -9.42
N LEU A 308 -1.84 -14.93 -9.43
CA LEU A 308 -1.66 -15.88 -8.33
C LEU A 308 -1.27 -15.20 -7.01
N LYS A 309 -0.58 -14.06 -7.02
CA LYS A 309 -0.25 -13.31 -5.80
C LYS A 309 -1.49 -12.75 -5.11
N VAL A 310 -2.49 -12.32 -5.86
CA VAL A 310 -3.80 -11.94 -5.32
C VAL A 310 -4.58 -13.17 -4.87
N ARG A 311 -4.65 -14.17 -5.73
CA ARG A 311 -5.41 -15.40 -5.43
C ARG A 311 -4.90 -16.13 -4.19
N ASN A 312 -3.61 -16.17 -3.97
CA ASN A 312 -2.97 -16.86 -2.83
C ASN A 312 -2.91 -15.98 -1.57
N GLY A 313 -3.51 -14.81 -1.59
CA GLY A 313 -3.56 -13.92 -0.43
C GLY A 313 -2.25 -13.18 -0.13
N THR A 314 -1.29 -13.18 -1.07
CA THR A 314 -0.03 -12.44 -0.88
C THR A 314 -0.23 -10.93 -0.98
N TRP A 315 -1.05 -10.47 -1.93
CA TRP A 315 -1.32 -9.06 -2.17
C TRP A 315 -2.70 -8.60 -1.72
N GLU A 316 -3.62 -9.52 -1.51
CA GLU A 316 -5.00 -9.25 -1.09
C GLU A 316 -5.45 -10.32 -0.08
N SER A 317 -6.14 -9.94 0.99
CA SER A 317 -6.53 -10.87 2.05
C SER A 317 -7.67 -11.82 1.66
N ASN A 318 -8.50 -11.39 0.72
CA ASN A 318 -9.64 -12.17 0.28
C ASN A 318 -9.21 -13.15 -0.82
N ASN A 319 -9.10 -14.39 -0.44
CA ASN A 319 -8.97 -15.50 -1.37
C ASN A 319 -10.26 -15.56 -2.22
N ASN A 320 -10.18 -15.09 -3.47
CA ASN A 320 -11.35 -15.07 -4.35
C ASN A 320 -11.70 -16.49 -4.78
N SER A 321 -12.73 -17.06 -4.14
CA SER A 321 -13.19 -18.42 -4.41
C SER A 321 -13.70 -18.62 -5.85
N GLU A 322 -14.15 -17.57 -6.52
CA GLU A 322 -14.61 -17.62 -7.90
C GLU A 322 -13.47 -17.98 -8.87
N TRP A 323 -12.23 -17.58 -8.54
CA TRP A 323 -11.05 -17.92 -9.33
C TRP A 323 -10.65 -19.39 -9.24
N THR A 324 -11.22 -20.15 -8.29
CA THR A 324 -10.86 -21.54 -8.08
C THR A 324 -11.58 -22.51 -9.03
N ALA A 325 -12.79 -22.18 -9.45
CA ALA A 325 -13.66 -23.07 -10.21
C ALA A 325 -13.74 -22.75 -11.71
N ALA A 326 -13.28 -21.57 -12.12
CA ALA A 326 -13.47 -21.09 -13.50
C ALA A 326 -12.28 -21.46 -14.40
N ASN A 327 -12.55 -22.11 -15.51
CA ASN A 327 -11.55 -22.33 -16.55
C ASN A 327 -11.38 -21.06 -17.40
N ILE A 328 -10.18 -20.50 -17.35
CA ILE A 328 -9.78 -19.30 -18.08
C ILE A 328 -9.12 -19.71 -19.39
N LEU A 329 -9.47 -19.03 -20.47
CA LEU A 329 -8.72 -19.10 -21.73
C LEU A 329 -7.55 -18.10 -21.66
N TYR A 330 -6.36 -18.55 -22.01
CA TYR A 330 -5.15 -17.72 -22.06
C TYR A 330 -4.79 -17.32 -23.49
N GLN A 331 -4.05 -16.23 -23.62
CA GLN A 331 -3.54 -15.74 -24.90
C GLN A 331 -2.64 -16.77 -25.58
N ASN A 332 -1.77 -17.41 -24.80
CA ASN A 332 -0.71 -18.28 -25.31
C ASN A 332 -1.27 -19.48 -26.09
N SER A 333 -0.66 -19.72 -27.24
CA SER A 333 -0.79 -21.02 -27.93
C SER A 333 -0.11 -22.10 -27.11
N ALA A 334 -0.56 -23.34 -27.29
CA ALA A 334 0.11 -24.53 -26.78
C ALA A 334 1.24 -24.95 -27.74
N THR A 335 1.78 -26.15 -27.54
CA THR A 335 2.84 -26.74 -28.38
C THR A 335 2.45 -26.79 -29.87
N SER A 336 1.17 -26.90 -30.17
CA SER A 336 0.62 -26.71 -31.53
C SER A 336 -0.06 -25.35 -31.61
N THR A 337 0.23 -24.58 -32.66
CA THR A 337 -0.38 -23.25 -32.89
C THR A 337 -1.88 -23.28 -33.15
N ALA A 338 -2.45 -24.46 -33.46
CA ALA A 338 -3.89 -24.67 -33.57
C ALA A 338 -4.59 -24.76 -32.21
N ASN A 339 -3.83 -24.91 -31.12
CA ASN A 339 -4.32 -25.04 -29.76
C ASN A 339 -3.96 -23.83 -28.91
N CYS A 340 -4.74 -23.59 -27.88
CA CYS A 340 -4.48 -22.60 -26.85
C CYS A 340 -4.41 -23.22 -25.46
N ARG A 341 -3.94 -22.45 -24.49
CA ARG A 341 -3.95 -22.82 -23.08
C ARG A 341 -5.27 -22.44 -22.42
N TYR A 342 -5.74 -23.30 -21.53
CA TYR A 342 -6.80 -22.99 -20.59
C TYR A 342 -6.53 -23.64 -19.21
N GLY A 343 -7.13 -23.13 -18.18
CA GLY A 343 -6.99 -23.71 -16.84
C GLY A 343 -7.61 -22.84 -15.77
N THR A 344 -7.54 -23.28 -14.52
CA THR A 344 -8.02 -22.51 -13.37
C THR A 344 -6.86 -21.78 -12.71
N LEU A 345 -7.11 -20.62 -12.11
CA LEU A 345 -6.12 -19.93 -11.30
C LEU A 345 -5.74 -20.74 -10.04
N ALA A 346 -6.55 -21.71 -9.65
CA ALA A 346 -6.36 -22.47 -8.40
C ALA A 346 -5.48 -23.69 -8.49
N ALA A 347 -5.53 -24.38 -9.62
CA ALA A 347 -5.13 -25.80 -9.63
C ALA A 347 -3.65 -26.04 -9.95
N GLY A 348 -2.86 -25.01 -10.27
CA GLY A 348 -1.50 -25.23 -10.74
C GLY A 348 -1.42 -26.09 -11.99
N THR A 349 -2.53 -26.16 -12.76
CA THR A 349 -2.65 -26.94 -13.98
C THR A 349 -3.08 -26.07 -15.15
N ALA A 350 -2.49 -26.33 -16.32
CA ALA A 350 -2.93 -25.74 -17.57
C ALA A 350 -3.09 -26.84 -18.62
N SER A 351 -4.27 -26.94 -19.15
CA SER A 351 -4.61 -27.90 -20.17
C SER A 351 -4.53 -27.30 -21.57
N ILE A 352 -4.56 -28.14 -22.56
CA ILE A 352 -4.52 -27.79 -23.98
C ILE A 352 -5.88 -28.01 -24.59
N VAL A 353 -6.35 -27.06 -25.40
CA VAL A 353 -7.60 -27.18 -26.12
C VAL A 353 -7.47 -26.57 -27.53
N GLY A 354 -8.21 -27.09 -28.48
CA GLY A 354 -8.32 -26.49 -29.82
C GLY A 354 -8.90 -25.07 -29.76
N LYS A 355 -8.32 -24.14 -30.48
CA LYS A 355 -8.77 -22.73 -30.51
C LYS A 355 -10.22 -22.57 -30.97
N THR A 356 -10.74 -23.50 -31.76
CA THR A 356 -12.13 -23.52 -32.27
C THR A 356 -13.12 -24.12 -31.28
N SER A 357 -12.63 -24.84 -30.24
CA SER A 357 -13.49 -25.50 -29.28
C SER A 357 -14.21 -24.47 -28.41
N GLN A 358 -15.51 -24.68 -28.21
CA GLN A 358 -16.38 -23.83 -27.40
C GLN A 358 -16.98 -24.66 -26.27
N SER A 359 -17.11 -24.10 -25.08
CA SER A 359 -17.73 -24.77 -23.93
C SER A 359 -18.36 -23.76 -22.98
N THR A 360 -19.48 -24.16 -22.38
CA THR A 360 -20.12 -23.40 -21.30
C THR A 360 -19.29 -23.36 -20.01
N SER A 361 -18.32 -24.29 -19.88
CA SER A 361 -17.37 -24.33 -18.76
C SER A 361 -16.13 -23.46 -18.97
N TRP A 362 -16.00 -22.80 -20.10
CA TRP A 362 -14.91 -21.86 -20.34
C TRP A 362 -15.40 -20.46 -20.20
N TYR A 363 -14.62 -19.69 -19.40
CA TYR A 363 -14.99 -18.35 -19.02
C TYR A 363 -14.07 -17.33 -19.69
N TRP A 364 -14.65 -16.23 -20.09
CA TRP A 364 -13.95 -15.08 -20.57
C TRP A 364 -13.54 -14.18 -19.39
N TRP A 365 -12.25 -14.12 -19.18
CA TRP A 365 -11.59 -13.29 -18.18
C TRP A 365 -10.63 -12.34 -18.91
N PRO A 366 -11.10 -11.16 -19.30
CA PRO A 366 -10.27 -10.21 -20.05
C PRO A 366 -9.22 -9.56 -19.14
N ILE A 367 -8.10 -9.20 -19.72
CA ILE A 367 -7.24 -8.13 -19.27
C ILE A 367 -7.70 -6.86 -19.96
N VAL A 368 -7.90 -5.79 -19.19
CA VAL A 368 -8.20 -4.46 -19.70
C VAL A 368 -6.99 -3.58 -19.45
N GLU A 369 -6.32 -3.16 -20.50
CA GLU A 369 -5.07 -2.40 -20.47
C GLU A 369 -5.34 -0.92 -20.65
N LEU A 370 -4.80 -0.08 -19.79
CA LEU A 370 -4.84 1.38 -19.99
C LEU A 370 -3.91 1.76 -21.15
N VAL A 371 -4.49 2.29 -22.22
CA VAL A 371 -3.74 2.78 -23.37
C VAL A 371 -3.46 4.25 -23.15
N ASP A 372 -2.20 4.58 -23.13
CA ASP A 372 -1.79 5.96 -23.13
C ASP A 372 -1.83 6.53 -24.54
N THR A 373 -2.70 7.50 -24.77
CA THR A 373 -2.88 8.15 -26.06
C THR A 373 -2.21 9.50 -26.15
N SER A 374 -1.60 9.98 -25.07
CA SER A 374 -0.85 11.23 -25.11
C SER A 374 0.60 10.96 -25.48
N SER A 375 1.05 11.46 -26.61
CA SER A 375 2.47 11.54 -26.99
C SER A 375 3.30 12.39 -25.99
N ASN A 376 2.66 12.93 -24.96
CA ASN A 376 3.22 13.66 -23.84
C ASN A 376 3.05 12.90 -22.53
N THR A 377 2.82 11.61 -22.58
CA THR A 377 2.85 10.86 -21.33
C THR A 377 4.26 10.90 -20.79
N ILE A 378 4.33 11.46 -19.64
CA ILE A 378 5.29 10.98 -18.67
C ILE A 378 5.00 9.50 -18.61
N ALA A 379 5.75 8.69 -19.32
CA ALA A 379 5.73 7.26 -19.13
C ALA A 379 5.67 7.07 -17.61
N LEU A 380 4.84 6.15 -17.11
CA LEU A 380 4.78 5.83 -15.69
C LEU A 380 6.18 5.36 -15.30
N GLN A 381 7.11 6.28 -15.31
CA GLN A 381 8.46 6.08 -14.89
C GLN A 381 8.46 6.23 -13.39
N ASP A 382 9.11 5.28 -12.79
CA ASP A 382 9.56 5.33 -11.43
C ASP A 382 10.00 6.77 -11.10
N ILE A 383 9.20 7.49 -10.32
CA ILE A 383 9.50 8.87 -9.93
C ILE A 383 10.69 8.91 -8.97
N VAL A 384 11.25 7.75 -8.64
CA VAL A 384 12.46 7.64 -7.85
C VAL A 384 13.68 7.79 -8.79
N GLY A 385 14.03 9.01 -9.14
CA GLY A 385 15.38 9.29 -9.53
C GLY A 385 15.74 10.14 -10.74
N ARG A 386 14.82 10.57 -11.59
CA ARG A 386 15.14 11.59 -12.60
C ARG A 386 13.91 12.38 -13.02
N MET A 387 13.79 13.59 -12.49
CA MET A 387 12.89 14.59 -13.06
C MET A 387 13.71 15.56 -13.91
N ASP A 388 13.81 15.27 -15.20
CA ASP A 388 14.18 16.28 -16.18
C ASP A 388 12.90 16.79 -16.83
N TYR A 389 12.30 17.81 -16.25
CA TYR A 389 11.15 18.49 -16.86
C TYR A 389 11.63 19.72 -17.63
N THR A 390 11.46 19.68 -18.93
CA THR A 390 11.44 20.91 -19.72
C THR A 390 9.99 21.36 -19.88
N ILE A 391 9.58 22.34 -19.10
CA ILE A 391 8.26 22.95 -19.28
C ILE A 391 8.37 23.94 -20.43
N THR A 392 7.82 23.56 -21.59
CA THR A 392 7.67 24.52 -22.69
C THR A 392 6.46 25.40 -22.38
N PRO A 393 6.62 26.70 -22.27
CA PRO A 393 5.48 27.59 -22.03
C PRO A 393 4.46 27.49 -23.14
N PRO A 394 3.17 27.59 -22.84
CA PRO A 394 2.14 27.61 -23.89
C PRO A 394 2.38 28.78 -24.85
N PRO A 395 1.99 28.66 -26.10
CA PRO A 395 2.13 29.73 -27.10
C PRO A 395 1.45 31.00 -26.58
N ILE A 396 2.13 32.10 -26.75
CA ILE A 396 1.66 33.41 -26.29
C ILE A 396 0.35 33.73 -26.99
N ARG A 397 -0.73 33.88 -26.22
CA ARG A 397 -1.90 34.61 -26.70
C ARG A 397 -1.59 36.12 -26.68
N PRO A 398 -2.01 36.89 -27.68
CA PRO A 398 -1.71 38.32 -27.75
C PRO A 398 -2.30 39.14 -26.61
N GLU A 399 -3.07 38.56 -25.73
CA GLU A 399 -3.80 39.23 -24.67
C GLU A 399 -3.46 38.65 -23.30
N ASN A 400 -2.68 39.40 -22.52
CA ASN A 400 -2.54 39.26 -21.05
C ASN A 400 -2.09 37.92 -20.49
N GLN A 401 -1.17 37.18 -21.12
CA GLN A 401 -0.57 36.02 -20.50
C GLN A 401 0.88 36.29 -20.07
N MET A 402 1.20 35.92 -18.82
CA MET A 402 2.57 35.81 -18.37
C MET A 402 3.28 34.71 -19.18
N GLN A 403 4.27 35.06 -19.93
CA GLN A 403 5.18 34.12 -20.58
C GLN A 403 6.27 33.75 -19.58
N LEU A 404 6.23 32.52 -19.11
CA LEU A 404 7.32 31.96 -18.31
C LEU A 404 8.40 31.45 -19.27
N ALA A 405 9.65 31.73 -18.97
CA ALA A 405 10.77 31.08 -19.63
C ALA A 405 10.76 29.58 -19.29
N PRO A 406 11.35 28.71 -20.10
CA PRO A 406 11.49 27.30 -19.77
C PRO A 406 12.12 27.15 -18.40
N VAL A 407 11.47 26.35 -17.55
CA VAL A 407 12.02 26.01 -16.24
C VAL A 407 12.77 24.71 -16.39
N ILE A 408 14.07 24.74 -16.18
CA ILE A 408 14.93 23.57 -16.21
C ILE A 408 15.19 23.16 -14.77
N PHE A 409 14.70 21.98 -14.40
CA PHE A 409 15.03 21.37 -13.12
C PHE A 409 16.26 20.48 -13.29
N GLY A 410 17.40 20.95 -12.84
CA GLY A 410 18.63 20.16 -12.83
C GLY A 410 19.06 19.82 -11.40
N LEU A 411 19.69 18.68 -11.18
CA LEU A 411 20.28 18.32 -9.90
C LEU A 411 21.78 18.61 -9.88
N PRO A 412 22.24 19.24 -8.81
CA PRO A 412 21.62 20.13 -7.83
C PRO A 412 21.48 21.53 -8.41
N GLY A 413 20.34 21.85 -8.99
CA GLY A 413 20.16 23.04 -9.79
C GLY A 413 19.33 24.13 -9.16
N THR A 414 19.54 25.32 -9.63
CA THR A 414 18.70 26.49 -9.43
C THR A 414 17.52 26.43 -10.38
N VAL A 415 16.32 26.68 -9.87
CA VAL A 415 15.16 26.97 -10.71
C VAL A 415 15.28 28.42 -11.13
N ASP A 416 15.59 28.66 -12.40
CA ASP A 416 15.59 30.03 -12.95
C ASP A 416 14.23 30.27 -13.62
N ILE A 417 13.39 31.07 -12.96
CA ILE A 417 12.12 31.51 -13.51
C ILE A 417 12.32 32.94 -13.95
N THR A 418 12.65 33.15 -15.22
CA THR A 418 12.75 34.49 -15.80
C THR A 418 11.42 34.81 -16.49
N PRO A 419 10.60 35.70 -15.98
CA PRO A 419 9.38 36.12 -16.65
C PRO A 419 9.70 36.85 -17.95
N ALA A 420 8.94 36.59 -18.99
CA ALA A 420 9.03 37.39 -20.20
C ALA A 420 8.72 38.88 -19.91
N PRO A 421 9.30 39.83 -20.64
CA PRO A 421 9.02 41.22 -20.45
C PRO A 421 7.50 41.48 -20.52
N ALA A 422 6.97 41.89 -19.38
CA ALA A 422 5.55 42.15 -19.24
C ALA A 422 5.18 43.48 -19.90
N ARG A 423 3.96 43.60 -20.36
CA ARG A 423 3.35 44.87 -20.70
C ARG A 423 3.45 45.83 -19.55
N THR A 424 3.67 47.09 -19.84
CA THR A 424 3.95 48.20 -18.93
C THR A 424 2.91 48.46 -17.84
N GLU A 425 1.82 47.75 -17.81
CA GLU A 425 0.69 48.04 -16.90
C GLU A 425 0.50 47.04 -15.75
N ASN A 426 1.14 45.84 -15.80
CA ASN A 426 1.06 44.86 -14.72
C ASN A 426 2.38 44.07 -14.62
N GLN A 427 3.46 44.70 -14.20
CA GLN A 427 4.72 43.98 -14.00
C GLN A 427 4.77 43.34 -12.62
N PHE A 428 4.63 42.00 -12.60
CA PHE A 428 5.08 41.23 -11.47
C PHE A 428 6.50 40.72 -11.77
N ALA A 429 7.50 41.33 -11.17
CA ALA A 429 8.83 40.78 -11.17
C ALA A 429 8.91 39.69 -10.10
N LEU A 430 9.01 38.44 -10.54
CA LEU A 430 9.38 37.35 -9.64
C LEU A 430 10.90 37.33 -9.52
N ALA A 431 11.38 37.43 -8.30
CA ALA A 431 12.80 37.27 -8.01
C ALA A 431 13.20 35.78 -8.28
N PRO A 432 14.40 35.50 -8.77
CA PRO A 432 14.89 34.15 -8.94
C PRO A 432 14.90 33.45 -7.60
N VAL A 433 14.27 32.26 -7.57
CA VAL A 433 14.26 31.39 -6.40
C VAL A 433 15.33 30.33 -6.58
N SER A 434 16.33 30.36 -5.72
CA SER A 434 17.39 29.35 -5.71
C SER A 434 17.04 28.25 -4.72
N LEU A 435 16.80 27.03 -5.25
CA LEU A 435 16.58 25.84 -4.44
C LEU A 435 17.86 25.00 -4.40
N GLY A 436 18.69 25.21 -3.41
CA GLY A 436 19.91 24.41 -3.20
C GLY A 436 19.79 23.50 -1.99
N LEU A 437 20.20 22.21 -2.12
CA LEU A 437 20.34 21.29 -1.00
C LEU A 437 21.77 21.29 -0.46
N PRO A 438 21.96 21.41 0.82
CA PRO A 438 21.12 21.88 1.93
C PRO A 438 21.32 23.36 2.22
N LYS A 439 21.21 24.21 1.21
CA LYS A 439 21.41 25.65 1.38
C LYS A 439 20.08 26.37 1.55
N THR A 440 20.13 27.36 2.40
CA THR A 440 19.04 28.24 2.80
C THR A 440 18.13 28.60 1.65
N LEU A 441 16.85 28.35 1.83
CA LEU A 441 15.81 29.02 1.07
C LEU A 441 15.98 30.52 1.38
N ASP A 442 16.42 31.28 0.41
CA ASP A 442 16.40 32.73 0.54
C ASP A 442 14.94 33.20 0.35
N TYR A 443 14.18 32.96 1.40
CA TYR A 443 12.83 33.46 1.54
C TYR A 443 12.90 34.79 2.29
N THR A 444 12.67 35.85 1.59
CA THR A 444 12.31 37.10 2.24
C THR A 444 10.83 37.01 2.59
N PRO A 445 10.48 36.81 3.87
CA PRO A 445 9.07 36.73 4.25
C PRO A 445 8.41 38.03 3.84
N ALA A 446 7.22 37.92 3.26
CA ALA A 446 6.34 39.09 3.12
C ALA A 446 6.23 39.77 4.49
N PRO A 447 6.20 41.09 4.56
CA PRO A 447 6.07 41.81 5.81
C PRO A 447 4.87 41.21 6.54
N THR A 448 5.11 40.70 7.73
CA THR A 448 4.08 40.16 8.60
C THR A 448 3.06 41.27 8.80
N LYS A 449 1.86 41.10 8.27
CA LYS A 449 0.73 41.89 8.72
C LYS A 449 0.59 41.57 10.21
N THR A 450 1.07 42.44 11.05
CA THR A 450 0.76 42.44 12.46
C THR A 450 -0.71 42.88 12.58
N GLU A 451 -1.62 41.94 12.32
CA GLU A 451 -2.96 42.10 12.85
C GLU A 451 -2.83 41.83 14.33
N LEU A 452 -2.85 42.90 15.08
CA LEU A 452 -3.01 42.86 16.52
C LEU A 452 -4.36 42.13 16.75
N TYR A 453 -4.27 40.84 17.08
CA TYR A 453 -5.42 40.14 17.60
C TYR A 453 -5.74 40.74 18.97
N THR A 454 -6.74 41.55 19.03
CA THR A 454 -7.37 41.99 20.28
C THR A 454 -8.36 40.90 20.64
N PRO A 455 -8.11 40.10 21.70
CA PRO A 455 -9.11 39.14 22.16
C PRO A 455 -10.36 39.93 22.60
N PRO A 456 -11.56 39.40 22.39
CA PRO A 456 -12.76 40.01 22.91
C PRO A 456 -12.62 40.13 24.43
N ASP A 457 -12.98 41.29 24.94
CA ASP A 457 -12.99 41.64 26.35
C ASP A 457 -13.53 40.50 27.22
N GLY A 458 -12.77 40.01 28.16
CA GLY A 458 -13.22 39.12 29.21
C GLY A 458 -12.39 37.86 29.46
N THR A 459 -11.35 37.55 28.69
CA THR A 459 -10.45 36.44 29.03
C THR A 459 -9.09 36.98 29.50
N ASN A 460 -9.03 37.34 30.76
CA ASN A 460 -7.78 37.39 31.50
C ASN A 460 -7.26 35.96 31.67
N LEU A 461 -6.41 35.51 30.75
CA LEU A 461 -5.52 34.40 31.01
C LEU A 461 -4.38 34.95 31.87
N SER A 462 -4.63 35.03 33.17
CA SER A 462 -3.56 35.11 34.14
C SER A 462 -2.71 33.85 33.96
N SER A 463 -1.43 34.03 33.67
CA SER A 463 -0.42 33.01 33.88
C SER A 463 -0.32 32.73 35.39
N SER A 464 -1.24 31.93 35.90
CA SER A 464 -1.00 31.22 37.14
C SER A 464 -0.26 29.96 36.70
N ASP A 465 0.96 29.80 37.25
CA ASP A 465 1.67 28.54 37.30
C ASP A 465 0.77 27.48 37.85
N GLY A 466 0.02 26.83 36.96
CA GLY A 466 -0.78 25.67 37.26
C GLY A 466 0.14 24.48 37.27
N GLU A 467 0.61 24.11 38.42
CA GLU A 467 1.06 22.77 38.72
C GLU A 467 0.16 21.78 38.00
N LEU A 468 0.73 21.00 37.11
CA LEU A 468 0.15 19.75 36.62
C LEU A 468 0.05 18.76 37.77
N ASN A 469 -0.88 19.03 38.67
CA ASN A 469 -1.30 18.07 39.65
C ASN A 469 -2.26 17.08 39.03
N GLY A 470 -1.78 15.85 38.91
CA GLY A 470 -2.69 14.73 39.02
C GLY A 470 -3.02 13.92 37.82
N PHE A 471 -2.14 13.06 37.44
CA PHE A 471 -2.59 11.71 37.17
C PHE A 471 -2.55 10.91 38.49
N LYS A 472 -3.67 10.91 39.16
CA LYS A 472 -4.00 9.87 40.14
C LYS A 472 -4.52 8.65 39.41
#